data_05e29aed0ce5fdbb03216f5de3f33e1e
#
_entry.id   05e29aed0ce5fdbb03216f5de3f33e1e
#
_cell.length_a   1.000
_cell.length_b   1.000
_cell.length_c   1.000
_cell.angle_alpha   90.00
_cell.angle_beta   90.00
_cell.angle_gamma   90.00
#
_symmetry.space_group_name_H-M   'P 1'
#
loop_
_entity.id
_entity.type
_entity.pdbx_description
1 polymer ?
#
loop_
_entity_poly.entity_id
_entity_poly.type
_entity_poly.pdbx_seq_one_letter_code
_entity_poly.pdbx_strand_id
1 'polypeptide(L)'
;GLVTPVLKDCDTLGFADIEKGIKELAIKGRDGKLTVDELMGGNFTITNGGVFGSLMSTPIINPPQSAILGMHKIQERPMAVDGKVEILPMMYLALSYDHRLIDGRESVGFLVTIKELLEDPARLLLDV
;
A
#
# COMPACT_ATOMS: atom_id res chain seq x y z
N GLY A 1 15.50 10.36 -9.38
CA GLY A 1 14.30 10.93 -8.83
C GLY A 1 13.20 9.89 -8.65
N LEU A 2 12.14 10.32 -8.00
CA LEU A 2 10.95 9.49 -7.80
C LEU A 2 9.83 9.99 -8.70
N VAL A 3 9.05 9.05 -9.23
CA VAL A 3 7.80 9.35 -9.94
C VAL A 3 6.67 8.57 -9.29
N THR A 4 5.47 9.13 -9.37
CA THR A 4 4.27 8.54 -8.78
C THR A 4 3.21 8.31 -9.86
N PRO A 5 3.40 7.28 -10.70
CA PRO A 5 2.40 6.96 -11.71
C PRO A 5 1.10 6.48 -11.08
N VAL A 6 0.01 6.69 -11.78
CA VAL A 6 -1.33 6.37 -11.29
C VAL A 6 -1.89 5.18 -12.05
N LEU A 7 -2.19 4.11 -11.34
CA LEU A 7 -2.97 3.00 -11.87
C LEU A 7 -4.45 3.35 -11.69
N LYS A 8 -5.13 3.58 -12.81
CA LYS A 8 -6.50 4.10 -12.80
C LYS A 8 -7.53 3.00 -12.61
N ASP A 9 -8.64 3.35 -11.94
CA ASP A 9 -9.81 2.50 -11.79
C ASP A 9 -9.50 1.12 -11.17
N CYS A 10 -8.64 1.09 -10.16
CA CYS A 10 -8.21 -0.16 -9.50
C CYS A 10 -9.37 -0.98 -8.94
N ASP A 11 -10.46 -0.34 -8.55
CA ASP A 11 -11.66 -0.99 -8.05
C ASP A 11 -12.36 -1.87 -9.10
N THR A 12 -12.07 -1.64 -10.38
CA THR A 12 -12.62 -2.42 -11.50
C THR A 12 -11.68 -3.53 -11.97
N LEU A 13 -10.46 -3.61 -11.40
CA LEU A 13 -9.42 -4.54 -11.85
C LEU A 13 -9.31 -5.74 -10.93
N GLY A 14 -9.04 -6.91 -11.50
CA GLY A 14 -8.62 -8.08 -10.74
C GLY A 14 -7.14 -8.01 -10.34
N PHE A 15 -6.70 -8.89 -9.45
CA PHE A 15 -5.31 -8.89 -8.95
C PHE A 15 -4.28 -9.03 -10.06
N ALA A 16 -4.51 -9.91 -11.02
CA ALA A 16 -3.58 -10.10 -12.15
C ALA A 16 -3.43 -8.82 -12.98
N ASP A 17 -4.54 -8.11 -13.20
CA ASP A 17 -4.53 -6.85 -13.96
C ASP A 17 -3.86 -5.72 -13.17
N ILE A 18 -4.01 -5.68 -11.86
CA ILE A 18 -3.32 -4.72 -10.99
C ILE A 18 -1.82 -4.95 -11.05
N GLU A 19 -1.35 -6.19 -10.88
CA GLU A 19 0.07 -6.52 -10.95
C GLU A 19 0.67 -6.18 -12.32
N LYS A 20 -0.05 -6.52 -13.39
CA LYS A 20 0.37 -6.21 -14.76
C LYS A 20 0.45 -4.71 -15.00
N GLY A 21 -0.56 -3.96 -14.55
CA GLY A 21 -0.61 -2.51 -14.68
C GLY A 21 0.52 -1.81 -13.93
N ILE A 22 0.83 -2.24 -12.71
CA ILE A 22 1.95 -1.72 -11.93
C ILE A 22 3.27 -1.98 -12.65
N LYS A 23 3.46 -3.20 -13.16
CA LYS A 23 4.67 -3.57 -13.89
C LYS A 23 4.85 -2.73 -15.16
N GLU A 24 3.80 -2.52 -15.91
CA GLU A 24 3.83 -1.68 -17.13
C GLU A 24 4.22 -0.24 -16.81
N LEU A 25 3.64 0.34 -15.76
CA LEU A 25 3.98 1.69 -15.31
C LEU A 25 5.42 1.77 -14.80
N ALA A 26 5.90 0.75 -14.10
CA ALA A 26 7.28 0.70 -13.63
C ALA A 26 8.28 0.66 -14.80
N ILE A 27 7.99 -0.10 -15.84
CA ILE A 27 8.82 -0.17 -17.06
C ILE A 27 8.84 1.19 -17.75
N LYS A 28 7.69 1.83 -17.93
CA LYS A 28 7.60 3.18 -18.51
C LYS A 28 8.35 4.21 -17.69
N GLY A 29 8.26 4.12 -16.37
CA GLY A 29 8.99 5.02 -15.47
C GLY A 29 10.50 4.89 -15.61
N ARG A 30 10.98 3.67 -15.70
CA ARG A 30 12.39 3.36 -15.88
C ARG A 30 12.92 3.85 -17.23
N ASP A 31 12.11 3.74 -18.27
CA ASP A 31 12.47 4.14 -19.63
C ASP A 31 12.20 5.61 -19.93
N GLY A 32 11.69 6.38 -18.95
CA GLY A 32 11.37 7.78 -19.12
C GLY A 32 10.21 8.06 -20.07
N LYS A 33 9.28 7.11 -20.20
CA LYS A 33 8.16 7.17 -21.17
C LYS A 33 6.80 7.44 -20.53
N LEU A 34 6.75 7.81 -19.24
CA LEU A 34 5.50 8.18 -18.58
C LEU A 34 4.95 9.48 -19.15
N THR A 35 3.67 9.47 -19.47
CA THR A 35 2.96 10.67 -19.93
C THR A 35 2.44 11.46 -18.73
N VAL A 36 2.10 12.74 -18.94
CA VAL A 36 1.49 13.58 -17.92
C VAL A 36 0.17 12.98 -17.45
N ASP A 37 -0.62 12.43 -18.35
CA ASP A 37 -1.89 11.79 -18.03
C ASP A 37 -1.71 10.60 -17.08
N GLU A 38 -0.64 9.84 -17.24
CA GLU A 38 -0.32 8.70 -16.37
C GLU A 38 0.14 9.11 -14.96
N LEU A 39 0.42 10.39 -14.75
CA LEU A 39 0.83 10.94 -13.45
C LEU A 39 -0.31 11.68 -12.75
N MET A 40 -1.49 11.76 -13.34
CA MET A 40 -2.60 12.58 -12.85
C MET A 40 -3.81 11.70 -12.48
N GLY A 41 -4.68 12.26 -11.63
CA GLY A 41 -5.97 11.65 -11.31
C GLY A 41 -5.95 10.63 -10.18
N GLY A 42 -4.82 10.43 -9.51
CA GLY A 42 -4.77 9.55 -8.34
C GLY A 42 -5.46 10.16 -7.13
N ASN A 43 -6.16 9.33 -6.37
CA ASN A 43 -6.84 9.76 -5.13
C ASN A 43 -6.25 9.12 -3.87
N PHE A 44 -5.31 8.19 -4.02
CA PHE A 44 -4.63 7.53 -2.91
C PHE A 44 -3.23 7.13 -3.35
N THR A 45 -2.27 7.17 -2.43
CA THR A 45 -0.88 6.80 -2.72
C THR A 45 -0.44 5.63 -1.84
N ILE A 46 0.29 4.69 -2.42
CA ILE A 46 1.01 3.65 -1.69
C ILE A 46 2.50 3.84 -1.97
N THR A 47 3.30 3.92 -0.91
CA THR A 47 4.75 4.06 -1.03
C THR A 47 5.45 2.92 -0.29
N ASN A 48 6.61 2.48 -0.80
CA ASN A 48 7.37 1.39 -0.20
C ASN A 48 8.79 1.86 0.12
N GLY A 49 9.04 2.18 1.40
CA GLY A 49 10.38 2.51 1.89
C GLY A 49 11.24 1.29 2.21
N GLY A 50 10.65 0.10 2.26
CA GLY A 50 11.34 -1.14 2.60
C GLY A 50 12.39 -1.56 1.59
N VAL A 51 12.24 -1.13 0.33
CA VAL A 51 13.23 -1.33 -0.73
C VAL A 51 14.58 -0.72 -0.36
N PHE A 52 14.56 0.38 0.41
CA PHE A 52 15.76 1.06 0.92
C PHE A 52 16.11 0.64 2.34
N GLY A 53 15.45 -0.38 2.89
CA GLY A 53 15.70 -0.91 4.21
C GLY A 53 14.97 -0.21 5.37
N SER A 54 14.07 0.71 5.09
CA SER A 54 13.29 1.39 6.13
C SER A 54 12.40 0.42 6.88
N LEU A 55 12.57 0.35 8.20
CA LEU A 55 11.74 -0.47 9.09
C LEU A 55 10.40 0.20 9.37
N MET A 56 10.42 1.51 9.58
CA MET A 56 9.23 2.32 9.85
C MET A 56 9.52 3.78 9.50
N SER A 57 8.51 4.46 8.98
CA SER A 57 8.60 5.88 8.63
C SER A 57 7.21 6.52 8.71
N THR A 58 7.16 7.84 8.59
CA THR A 58 5.91 8.58 8.43
C THR A 58 5.82 9.05 6.99
N PRO A 59 4.93 8.45 6.18
CA PRO A 59 4.77 8.89 4.80
C PRO A 59 4.12 10.28 4.74
N ILE A 60 4.44 11.04 3.70
CA ILE A 60 3.93 12.40 3.51
C ILE A 60 2.78 12.38 2.51
N ILE A 61 1.64 12.95 2.90
CA ILE A 61 0.47 13.06 2.03
C ILE A 61 0.83 13.84 0.77
N ASN A 62 0.36 13.34 -0.37
CA ASN A 62 0.59 13.94 -1.68
C ASN A 62 -0.65 14.76 -2.08
N PRO A 63 -0.65 16.10 -1.84
CA PRO A 63 -1.84 16.91 -2.10
C PRO A 63 -2.25 16.84 -3.58
N PRO A 64 -3.55 16.90 -3.89
CA PRO A 64 -4.71 17.13 -3.02
C PRO A 64 -5.29 15.86 -2.40
N GLN A 65 -4.59 14.75 -2.42
CA GLN A 65 -5.03 13.51 -1.78
C GLN A 65 -5.15 13.67 -0.28
N SER A 66 -5.97 12.86 0.37
CA SER A 66 -6.24 12.95 1.80
C SER A 66 -5.54 11.88 2.63
N ALA A 67 -4.90 10.91 2.00
CA ALA A 67 -4.22 9.82 2.71
C ALA A 67 -3.14 9.16 1.86
N ILE A 68 -2.21 8.50 2.54
CA ILE A 68 -1.13 7.72 1.93
C ILE A 68 -0.79 6.54 2.85
N LEU A 69 -0.58 5.38 2.25
CA LEU A 69 -0.14 4.18 2.95
C LEU A 69 1.35 3.95 2.71
N GLY A 70 2.12 3.83 3.79
CA GLY A 70 3.53 3.49 3.74
C GLY A 70 3.75 2.01 4.04
N MET A 71 4.48 1.34 3.17
CA MET A 71 4.96 -0.04 3.35
C MET A 71 6.44 0.00 3.70
N HIS A 72 6.90 -1.00 4.44
CA HIS A 72 8.26 -1.02 4.98
C HIS A 72 8.93 -2.36 4.76
N LYS A 73 10.13 -2.50 5.31
CA LYS A 73 10.93 -3.72 5.17
C LYS A 73 10.21 -4.93 5.76
N ILE A 74 10.18 -6.02 5.00
CA ILE A 74 9.71 -7.30 5.50
C ILE A 74 10.83 -7.95 6.31
N GLN A 75 10.53 -8.34 7.54
CA GLN A 75 11.46 -9.02 8.44
C GLN A 75 10.82 -10.28 8.99
N GLU A 76 11.61 -11.31 9.18
CA GLU A 76 11.19 -12.46 9.97
C GLU A 76 11.21 -12.09 11.45
N ARG A 77 10.08 -12.28 12.13
CA ARG A 77 9.92 -11.95 13.55
C ARG A 77 9.21 -13.07 14.29
N PRO A 78 9.61 -13.31 15.56
CA PRO A 78 8.88 -14.25 16.41
C PRO A 78 7.53 -13.66 16.80
N MET A 79 6.47 -14.40 16.53
CA MET A 79 5.09 -14.00 16.84
C MET A 79 4.39 -15.10 17.62
N ALA A 80 3.50 -14.72 18.52
CA ALA A 80 2.64 -15.66 19.21
C ALA A 80 1.43 -15.98 18.32
N VAL A 81 1.29 -17.26 17.95
CA VAL A 81 0.18 -17.76 17.13
C VAL A 81 -0.42 -18.96 17.84
N ASP A 82 -1.69 -18.85 18.26
CA ASP A 82 -2.42 -19.92 18.99
C ASP A 82 -1.64 -20.45 20.20
N GLY A 83 -1.01 -19.55 20.95
CA GLY A 83 -0.24 -19.89 22.15
C GLY A 83 1.16 -20.44 21.88
N LYS A 84 1.60 -20.45 20.64
CA LYS A 84 2.93 -20.92 20.23
C LYS A 84 3.72 -19.78 19.60
N VAL A 85 5.05 -19.85 19.70
CA VAL A 85 5.95 -18.90 19.03
C VAL A 85 6.26 -19.42 17.63
N GLU A 86 5.95 -18.62 16.64
CA GLU A 86 6.27 -18.91 15.23
C GLU A 86 7.08 -17.77 14.62
N ILE A 87 7.96 -18.09 13.69
CA ILE A 87 8.72 -17.11 12.91
C ILE A 87 7.92 -16.80 11.66
N LEU A 88 7.48 -15.55 11.55
CA LEU A 88 6.63 -15.09 10.44
C LEU A 88 7.24 -13.87 9.75
N PRO A 89 7.02 -13.73 8.42
CA PRO A 89 7.36 -12.50 7.73
C PRO A 89 6.42 -11.38 8.17
N MET A 90 6.99 -10.31 8.71
CA MET A 90 6.24 -9.17 9.27
C MET A 90 6.69 -7.86 8.63
N MET A 91 5.75 -6.94 8.50
CA MET A 91 6.00 -5.62 7.95
C MET A 91 5.15 -4.59 8.69
N TYR A 92 5.74 -3.43 8.97
CA TYR A 92 4.97 -2.29 9.47
C TYR A 92 4.24 -1.60 8.32
N LEU A 93 3.01 -1.20 8.58
CA LEU A 93 2.21 -0.33 7.73
C LEU A 93 1.96 0.98 8.47
N ALA A 94 2.11 2.09 7.79
CA ALA A 94 1.82 3.41 8.33
C ALA A 94 0.83 4.13 7.41
N LEU A 95 -0.22 4.71 8.00
CA LEU A 95 -1.19 5.51 7.28
C LEU A 95 -1.09 6.95 7.77
N SER A 96 -0.76 7.87 6.86
CA SER A 96 -0.91 9.30 7.09
C SER A 96 -2.20 9.78 6.45
N TYR A 97 -2.96 10.62 7.13
CA TYR A 97 -4.25 11.06 6.64
C TYR A 97 -4.58 12.49 7.10
N ASP A 98 -5.44 13.13 6.34
CA ASP A 98 -5.94 14.46 6.67
C ASP A 98 -7.06 14.33 7.72
N HIS A 99 -6.75 14.65 8.97
CA HIS A 99 -7.67 14.48 10.09
C HIS A 99 -8.88 15.43 10.02
N ARG A 100 -8.87 16.40 9.14
CA ARG A 100 -10.03 17.26 8.88
C ARG A 100 -11.12 16.52 8.10
N LEU A 101 -10.74 15.48 7.33
CA LEU A 101 -11.63 14.69 6.47
C LEU A 101 -11.86 13.28 6.98
N ILE A 102 -10.89 12.72 7.70
CA ILE A 102 -10.87 11.32 8.15
C ILE A 102 -10.69 11.33 9.67
N ASP A 103 -11.54 10.64 10.39
CA ASP A 103 -11.40 10.50 11.84
C ASP A 103 -10.53 9.31 12.23
N GLY A 104 -10.18 9.21 13.51
CA GLY A 104 -9.34 8.12 14.02
C GLY A 104 -9.99 6.75 13.88
N ARG A 105 -11.32 6.67 14.01
CA ARG A 105 -12.06 5.41 13.84
C ARG A 105 -11.98 4.89 12.42
N GLU A 106 -12.15 5.77 11.44
CA GLU A 106 -12.06 5.43 10.02
C GLU A 106 -10.65 5.00 9.64
N SER A 107 -9.63 5.73 10.09
CA SER A 107 -8.23 5.42 9.76
C SER A 107 -7.76 4.10 10.38
N VAL A 108 -8.09 3.87 11.64
CA VAL A 108 -7.76 2.61 12.32
C VAL A 108 -8.51 1.44 11.71
N GLY A 109 -9.81 1.62 11.42
CA GLY A 109 -10.62 0.60 10.75
C GLY A 109 -10.07 0.21 9.39
N PHE A 110 -9.59 1.17 8.62
CA PHE A 110 -8.94 0.93 7.33
C PHE A 110 -7.68 0.07 7.49
N LEU A 111 -6.80 0.43 8.43
CA LEU A 111 -5.58 -0.34 8.69
C LEU A 111 -5.87 -1.76 9.19
N VAL A 112 -6.83 -1.91 10.08
CA VAL A 112 -7.22 -3.22 10.61
C VAL A 112 -7.76 -4.12 9.49
N THR A 113 -8.57 -3.57 8.60
CA THR A 113 -9.10 -4.32 7.45
C THR A 113 -7.98 -4.80 6.52
N ILE A 114 -7.02 -3.91 6.21
CA ILE A 114 -5.85 -4.29 5.41
C ILE A 114 -5.06 -5.41 6.10
N LYS A 115 -4.79 -5.26 7.40
CA LYS A 115 -4.07 -6.26 8.19
C LYS A 115 -4.76 -7.61 8.13
N GLU A 116 -6.06 -7.66 8.35
CA GLU A 116 -6.82 -8.91 8.34
C GLU A 116 -6.80 -9.59 6.97
N LEU A 117 -6.93 -8.82 5.90
CA LEU A 117 -6.89 -9.36 4.54
C LEU A 117 -5.50 -9.89 4.17
N LEU A 118 -4.43 -9.23 4.61
CA LEU A 118 -3.06 -9.70 4.37
C LEU A 118 -2.72 -10.93 5.19
N GLU A 119 -3.23 -11.04 6.41
CA GLU A 119 -3.02 -12.19 7.29
C GLU A 119 -3.90 -13.40 6.92
N ASP A 120 -4.99 -13.17 6.21
CA ASP A 120 -5.88 -14.22 5.70
C ASP A 120 -6.33 -13.90 4.27
N PRO A 121 -5.44 -14.12 3.27
CA PRO A 121 -5.76 -13.80 1.88
C PRO A 121 -6.95 -14.57 1.29
N ALA A 122 -7.34 -15.69 1.89
CA ALA A 122 -8.50 -16.46 1.44
C ALA A 122 -9.80 -15.65 1.54
N ARG A 123 -9.88 -14.70 2.46
CA ARG A 123 -11.05 -13.82 2.62
C ARG A 123 -11.29 -12.95 1.37
N LEU A 124 -10.25 -12.61 0.63
CA LEU A 124 -10.37 -11.84 -0.61
C LEU A 124 -11.12 -12.62 -1.69
N LEU A 125 -10.98 -13.94 -1.71
CA LEU A 125 -11.67 -14.82 -2.65
C LEU A 125 -13.15 -14.99 -2.29
N LEU A 126 -13.48 -14.86 -1.01
CA LEU A 126 -14.85 -14.99 -0.50
C LEU A 126 -15.61 -13.65 -0.49
N ASP A 127 -14.94 -12.57 -0.81
CA ASP A 127 -15.50 -11.21 -0.82
C ASP A 127 -16.13 -10.80 0.54
N VAL A 128 -15.45 -11.15 1.62
CA VAL A 128 -15.89 -10.85 3.01
C VAL A 128 -14.96 -9.89 3.72
#